data_abb8ea78e91e18b2b73adfcbd1bc0f2d
#
_entry.id   abb8ea78e91e18b2b73adfcbd1bc0f2d
#
_cell.length_a   1.000
_cell.length_b   1.000
_cell.length_c   1.000
_cell.angle_alpha   90.00
_cell.angle_beta   90.00
_cell.angle_gamma   90.00
#
_symmetry.space_group_name_H-M   'P 1'
#
loop_
_entity.id
_entity.type
_entity.pdbx_description
1 polymer ?
#
loop_
_entity_poly.entity_id
_entity_poly.type
_entity_poly.pdbx_seq_one_letter_code
_entity_poly.pdbx_strand_id
1 'polypeptide(L)'
;MIIEKKDNSLYFHKNIKSLVWFQLYWLMFYGVLRDLVGVPGYVAYMLDLFNIILIAYVIFNGKMIKYRNSRVGLWIILSFFCSTVIGLIAVDGSPILYIWGFRNVFRYYAYFISCTVLLDISDVLEIIPKLKKIYIINFFICLVEFGLGYSGDNIGGIFGTQSGCNGYLNLFLIVVSAIYVTEYLEKKIGLMRIMLAIVSCFFLMAIAELKVYLFELPIIILIGMINAKFSFRKIIIIMFGVCGIAIGISMLGHFFESSGLDFFTSDAISKYMGDSGYTSTGDLSRMNAVSQLYEKFLHGDFWGSLFGIGLGNASYSAAFSFFNSRFYLLYQALHYQWFTDAIVFIETGTVGLVLYELFFLRVFTYSRKINKRIASEYSGEFSQQLRCVVQVAGITAVLCVVNSVYNSALNMDAGYMVYFIFAIPAIVDVFMKGNVCYDK
;
A
#
# COMPACT_ATOMS: atom_id res chain seq x y z
N MET A 1 -12.62 -35.71 -26.39
CA MET A 1 -13.04 -35.36 -24.98
C MET A 1 -11.89 -34.96 -24.07
N ILE A 2 -10.70 -35.54 -24.09
CA ILE A 2 -9.54 -35.16 -23.24
C ILE A 2 -8.87 -33.87 -23.73
N ILE A 3 -8.79 -33.66 -25.04
CA ILE A 3 -8.17 -32.45 -25.66
C ILE A 3 -9.05 -31.21 -25.43
N GLU A 4 -10.37 -31.32 -25.60
CA GLU A 4 -11.32 -30.24 -25.34
C GLU A 4 -11.34 -29.78 -23.85
N LYS A 5 -11.18 -30.73 -22.91
CA LYS A 5 -11.13 -30.44 -21.48
C LYS A 5 -9.85 -29.69 -21.08
N LYS A 6 -8.74 -29.92 -21.79
CA LYS A 6 -7.47 -29.24 -21.56
C LYS A 6 -7.50 -27.80 -22.11
N ASP A 7 -8.10 -27.59 -23.27
CA ASP A 7 -8.26 -26.26 -23.86
C ASP A 7 -9.22 -25.38 -23.05
N ASN A 8 -10.34 -25.91 -22.61
CA ASN A 8 -11.29 -25.18 -21.76
C ASN A 8 -10.67 -24.79 -20.40
N SER A 9 -9.83 -25.63 -19.79
CA SER A 9 -9.15 -25.32 -18.54
C SER A 9 -8.09 -24.21 -18.70
N LEU A 10 -7.36 -24.20 -19.80
CA LEU A 10 -6.38 -23.17 -20.14
C LEU A 10 -7.07 -21.82 -20.43
N TYR A 11 -8.17 -21.85 -21.17
CA TYR A 11 -8.96 -20.66 -21.49
C TYR A 11 -9.56 -20.04 -20.22
N PHE A 12 -10.12 -20.85 -19.33
CA PHE A 12 -10.69 -20.41 -18.07
C PHE A 12 -9.62 -19.83 -17.14
N HIS A 13 -8.43 -20.44 -17.07
CA HIS A 13 -7.30 -19.92 -16.28
C HIS A 13 -6.83 -18.54 -16.78
N LYS A 14 -6.78 -18.35 -18.11
CA LYS A 14 -6.45 -17.06 -18.72
C LYS A 14 -7.46 -15.97 -18.36
N ASN A 15 -8.74 -16.31 -18.34
CA ASN A 15 -9.81 -15.37 -17.96
C ASN A 15 -9.74 -14.97 -16.47
N ILE A 16 -9.47 -15.92 -15.58
CA ILE A 16 -9.29 -15.64 -14.15
C ILE A 16 -8.05 -14.78 -13.90
N LYS A 17 -6.95 -15.02 -14.59
CA LYS A 17 -5.75 -14.18 -14.53
C LYS A 17 -6.05 -12.76 -15.01
N SER A 18 -6.83 -12.60 -16.08
CA SER A 18 -7.29 -11.29 -16.56
C SER A 18 -8.12 -10.54 -15.54
N LEU A 19 -8.88 -11.24 -14.68
CA LEU A 19 -9.65 -10.63 -13.60
C LEU A 19 -8.74 -9.97 -12.53
N VAL A 20 -7.56 -10.54 -12.24
CA VAL A 20 -6.58 -9.91 -11.33
C VAL A 20 -6.12 -8.55 -11.87
N TRP A 21 -5.79 -8.49 -13.16
CA TRP A 21 -5.39 -7.24 -13.81
C TRP A 21 -6.54 -6.25 -13.91
N PHE A 22 -7.75 -6.74 -14.26
CA PHE A 22 -8.94 -5.90 -14.31
C PHE A 22 -9.23 -5.26 -12.95
N GLN A 23 -9.14 -6.03 -11.85
CA GLN A 23 -9.32 -5.51 -10.51
C GLN A 23 -8.31 -4.43 -10.16
N LEU A 24 -7.02 -4.59 -10.55
CA LEU A 24 -6.01 -3.57 -10.35
C LEU A 24 -6.31 -2.28 -11.13
N TYR A 25 -6.68 -2.39 -12.41
CA TYR A 25 -7.01 -1.21 -13.22
C TYR A 25 -8.28 -0.54 -12.75
N TRP A 26 -9.33 -1.33 -12.45
CA TRP A 26 -10.58 -0.80 -11.93
C TRP A 26 -10.35 0.07 -10.70
N LEU A 27 -9.67 -0.46 -9.72
CA LEU A 27 -9.30 0.24 -8.51
C LEU A 27 -8.51 1.54 -8.78
N MET A 28 -7.54 1.51 -9.69
CA MET A 28 -6.72 2.69 -9.97
C MET A 28 -7.50 3.81 -10.68
N PHE A 29 -8.47 3.48 -11.52
CA PHE A 29 -9.24 4.45 -12.29
C PHE A 29 -10.64 4.72 -11.74
N TYR A 30 -11.07 3.99 -10.72
CA TYR A 30 -12.42 4.14 -10.17
C TYR A 30 -12.68 5.55 -9.63
N GLY A 31 -11.69 6.20 -9.02
CA GLY A 31 -11.84 7.57 -8.53
C GLY A 31 -12.24 8.56 -9.62
N VAL A 32 -11.53 8.55 -10.73
CA VAL A 32 -11.87 9.37 -11.91
C VAL A 32 -13.24 9.01 -12.48
N LEU A 33 -13.54 7.71 -12.59
CA LEU A 33 -14.86 7.27 -13.11
C LEU A 33 -15.99 7.73 -12.20
N ARG A 34 -15.81 7.70 -10.89
CA ARG A 34 -16.79 8.19 -9.93
C ARG A 34 -17.00 9.70 -10.05
N ASP A 35 -15.91 10.47 -10.12
CA ASP A 35 -15.97 11.92 -10.01
C ASP A 35 -16.27 12.59 -11.38
N LEU A 36 -15.79 12.03 -12.51
CA LEU A 36 -16.03 12.59 -13.85
C LEU A 36 -17.25 11.97 -14.54
N VAL A 37 -17.48 10.66 -14.36
CA VAL A 37 -18.58 9.94 -15.06
C VAL A 37 -19.79 9.77 -14.16
N GLY A 38 -19.66 9.99 -12.85
CA GLY A 38 -20.75 9.84 -11.88
C GLY A 38 -21.06 8.37 -11.54
N VAL A 39 -20.06 7.47 -11.63
CA VAL A 39 -20.24 6.08 -11.23
C VAL A 39 -20.58 6.01 -9.75
N PRO A 40 -21.69 5.34 -9.35
CA PRO A 40 -22.13 5.28 -7.97
C PRO A 40 -21.09 4.63 -7.04
N GLY A 41 -20.96 5.13 -5.80
CA GLY A 41 -19.98 4.65 -4.82
C GLY A 41 -20.08 3.16 -4.48
N TYR A 42 -21.29 2.59 -4.51
CA TYR A 42 -21.48 1.16 -4.25
C TYR A 42 -20.86 0.23 -5.30
N VAL A 43 -20.53 0.72 -6.49
CA VAL A 43 -19.86 -0.07 -7.53
C VAL A 43 -18.43 -0.47 -7.09
N ALA A 44 -17.82 0.26 -6.15
CA ALA A 44 -16.56 -0.15 -5.53
C ALA A 44 -16.64 -1.54 -4.87
N TYR A 45 -17.81 -1.93 -4.33
CA TYR A 45 -18.00 -3.25 -3.73
C TYR A 45 -17.91 -4.43 -4.71
N MET A 46 -17.93 -4.16 -6.03
CA MET A 46 -17.63 -5.20 -7.03
C MET A 46 -16.23 -5.80 -6.86
N LEU A 47 -15.28 -5.04 -6.31
CA LEU A 47 -13.95 -5.55 -5.98
C LEU A 47 -14.01 -6.71 -4.97
N ASP A 48 -14.94 -6.66 -4.04
CA ASP A 48 -15.12 -7.74 -3.06
C ASP A 48 -15.65 -9.01 -3.72
N LEU A 49 -16.59 -8.88 -4.66
CA LEU A 49 -17.08 -10.00 -5.45
C LEU A 49 -15.95 -10.64 -6.28
N PHE A 50 -15.10 -9.82 -6.90
CA PHE A 50 -13.95 -10.32 -7.65
C PHE A 50 -12.96 -11.04 -6.72
N ASN A 51 -12.72 -10.53 -5.51
CA ASN A 51 -11.89 -11.20 -4.53
C ASN A 51 -12.45 -12.57 -4.13
N ILE A 52 -13.76 -12.66 -3.89
CA ILE A 52 -14.42 -13.93 -3.56
C ILE A 52 -14.24 -14.94 -4.71
N ILE A 53 -14.44 -14.51 -5.96
CA ILE A 53 -14.25 -15.35 -7.15
C ILE A 53 -12.80 -15.83 -7.25
N LEU A 54 -11.83 -14.91 -7.08
CA LEU A 54 -10.40 -15.23 -7.17
C LEU A 54 -9.97 -16.23 -6.10
N ILE A 55 -10.31 -15.98 -4.83
CA ILE A 55 -9.90 -16.85 -3.73
C ILE A 55 -10.60 -18.20 -3.79
N ALA A 56 -11.89 -18.25 -4.16
CA ALA A 56 -12.62 -19.48 -4.38
C ALA A 56 -11.97 -20.30 -5.49
N TYR A 57 -11.61 -19.68 -6.62
CA TYR A 57 -10.89 -20.37 -7.70
C TYR A 57 -9.56 -20.95 -7.23
N VAL A 58 -8.80 -20.21 -6.43
CA VAL A 58 -7.51 -20.66 -5.87
C VAL A 58 -7.70 -21.86 -4.98
N ILE A 59 -8.70 -21.86 -4.09
CA ILE A 59 -9.00 -22.94 -3.15
C ILE A 59 -9.50 -24.20 -3.90
N PHE A 60 -10.54 -24.07 -4.71
CA PHE A 60 -11.18 -25.22 -5.37
C PHE A 60 -10.32 -25.90 -6.43
N ASN A 61 -9.36 -25.20 -7.01
CA ASN A 61 -8.43 -25.77 -7.99
C ASN A 61 -7.10 -26.25 -7.37
N GLY A 62 -7.01 -26.34 -6.05
CA GLY A 62 -5.82 -26.81 -5.35
C GLY A 62 -4.58 -25.91 -5.50
N LYS A 63 -4.76 -24.69 -6.00
CA LYS A 63 -3.65 -23.73 -6.28
C LYS A 63 -2.95 -23.26 -5.00
N MET A 64 -3.60 -23.37 -3.84
CA MET A 64 -3.01 -23.01 -2.53
C MET A 64 -1.70 -23.76 -2.23
N ILE A 65 -1.48 -24.94 -2.84
CA ILE A 65 -0.22 -25.69 -2.70
C ILE A 65 0.95 -24.85 -3.22
N LYS A 66 0.77 -24.15 -4.35
CA LYS A 66 1.79 -23.25 -4.92
C LYS A 66 2.16 -22.13 -3.94
N TYR A 67 1.17 -21.51 -3.30
CA TYR A 67 1.41 -20.48 -2.28
C TYR A 67 2.16 -21.05 -1.07
N ARG A 68 1.76 -22.22 -0.58
CA ARG A 68 2.46 -22.89 0.53
C ARG A 68 3.95 -23.11 0.25
N ASN A 69 4.34 -23.37 -0.98
CA ASN A 69 5.74 -23.51 -1.35
C ASN A 69 6.51 -22.18 -1.26
N SER A 70 5.88 -21.03 -1.52
CA SER A 70 6.50 -19.71 -1.35
C SER A 70 6.58 -19.27 0.11
N ARG A 71 5.62 -19.64 0.95
CA ARG A 71 5.53 -19.38 2.41
C ARG A 71 5.70 -17.92 2.83
N VAL A 72 5.42 -16.96 1.94
CA VAL A 72 5.56 -15.54 2.26
C VAL A 72 4.41 -15.09 3.13
N GLY A 73 4.70 -14.75 4.38
CA GLY A 73 3.72 -14.15 5.29
C GLY A 73 2.55 -15.05 5.71
N LEU A 74 2.43 -16.30 5.20
CA LEU A 74 1.29 -17.16 5.49
C LEU A 74 1.03 -17.33 7.00
N TRP A 75 2.08 -17.61 7.77
CA TRP A 75 1.93 -17.79 9.21
C TRP A 75 1.53 -16.51 9.93
N ILE A 76 2.02 -15.35 9.44
CA ILE A 76 1.64 -14.04 9.99
C ILE A 76 0.17 -13.77 9.70
N ILE A 77 -0.29 -14.01 8.47
CA ILE A 77 -1.70 -13.84 8.09
C ILE A 77 -2.60 -14.75 8.93
N LEU A 78 -2.22 -16.03 9.10
CA LEU A 78 -2.98 -16.96 9.93
C LEU A 78 -2.97 -16.56 11.41
N SER A 79 -1.82 -16.14 11.95
CA SER A 79 -1.73 -15.65 13.34
C SER A 79 -2.57 -14.40 13.53
N PHE A 80 -2.57 -13.48 12.56
CA PHE A 80 -3.41 -12.29 12.60
C PHE A 80 -4.89 -12.66 12.56
N PHE A 81 -5.29 -13.57 11.68
CA PHE A 81 -6.67 -14.09 11.66
C PHE A 81 -7.05 -14.72 13.01
N CYS A 82 -6.21 -15.60 13.56
CA CYS A 82 -6.47 -16.22 14.87
C CYS A 82 -6.59 -15.17 15.98
N SER A 83 -5.73 -14.14 15.99
CA SER A 83 -5.80 -13.08 17.00
C SER A 83 -7.11 -12.28 16.91
N THR A 84 -7.63 -12.03 15.70
CA THR A 84 -8.92 -11.33 15.55
C THR A 84 -10.11 -12.19 16.01
N VAL A 85 -10.05 -13.51 15.81
CA VAL A 85 -11.07 -14.45 16.32
C VAL A 85 -11.03 -14.53 17.85
N ILE A 86 -9.82 -14.60 18.44
CA ILE A 86 -9.65 -14.55 19.90
C ILE A 86 -10.20 -13.23 20.43
N GLY A 87 -9.88 -12.10 19.79
CA GLY A 87 -10.39 -10.78 20.15
C GLY A 87 -11.92 -10.73 20.13
N LEU A 88 -12.58 -11.27 19.09
CA LEU A 88 -14.04 -11.33 19.02
C LEU A 88 -14.65 -12.00 20.25
N ILE A 89 -14.04 -13.10 20.71
CA ILE A 89 -14.54 -13.87 21.86
C ILE A 89 -14.18 -13.20 23.18
N ALA A 90 -12.95 -12.68 23.32
CA ALA A 90 -12.42 -12.16 24.56
C ALA A 90 -13.09 -10.85 25.00
N VAL A 91 -13.55 -10.03 24.04
CA VAL A 91 -14.19 -8.72 24.33
C VAL A 91 -15.69 -8.71 24.05
N ASP A 92 -16.31 -9.89 23.86
CA ASP A 92 -17.72 -10.05 23.50
C ASP A 92 -18.16 -9.13 22.34
N GLY A 93 -17.33 -9.17 21.28
CA GLY A 93 -17.52 -8.32 20.10
C GLY A 93 -18.74 -8.72 19.27
N SER A 94 -19.28 -7.76 18.49
CA SER A 94 -20.40 -8.00 17.59
C SER A 94 -20.00 -8.87 16.39
N PRO A 95 -20.60 -10.07 16.17
CA PRO A 95 -20.31 -10.91 15.02
C PRO A 95 -20.60 -10.23 13.67
N ILE A 96 -21.62 -9.36 13.60
CA ILE A 96 -21.99 -8.63 12.37
C ILE A 96 -20.91 -7.60 12.05
N LEU A 97 -20.44 -6.84 13.04
CA LEU A 97 -19.35 -5.89 12.86
C LEU A 97 -18.02 -6.59 12.56
N TYR A 98 -17.79 -7.77 13.16
CA TYR A 98 -16.62 -8.60 12.83
C TYR A 98 -16.60 -8.98 11.36
N ILE A 99 -17.71 -9.40 10.75
CA ILE A 99 -17.77 -9.71 9.32
C ILE A 99 -17.38 -8.49 8.48
N TRP A 100 -17.85 -7.29 8.87
CA TRP A 100 -17.50 -6.05 8.19
C TRP A 100 -16.01 -5.70 8.35
N GLY A 101 -15.47 -5.78 9.56
CA GLY A 101 -14.04 -5.58 9.84
C GLY A 101 -13.16 -6.61 9.13
N PHE A 102 -13.58 -7.88 9.14
CA PHE A 102 -12.91 -8.95 8.39
C PHE A 102 -12.80 -8.62 6.91
N ARG A 103 -13.90 -8.21 6.28
CA ARG A 103 -13.92 -7.75 4.89
C ARG A 103 -12.95 -6.58 4.70
N ASN A 104 -12.95 -5.58 5.58
CA ASN A 104 -12.12 -4.38 5.44
C ASN A 104 -10.62 -4.69 5.48
N VAL A 105 -10.18 -5.66 6.26
CA VAL A 105 -8.77 -6.00 6.46
C VAL A 105 -8.33 -7.18 5.58
N PHE A 106 -9.07 -8.29 5.59
CA PHE A 106 -8.61 -9.53 4.95
C PHE A 106 -8.80 -9.57 3.44
N ARG A 107 -9.57 -8.65 2.84
CA ARG A 107 -9.72 -8.55 1.38
C ARG A 107 -8.38 -8.34 0.66
N TYR A 108 -7.43 -7.63 1.26
CA TYR A 108 -6.11 -7.40 0.68
C TYR A 108 -5.23 -8.65 0.73
N TYR A 109 -5.27 -9.38 1.84
CA TYR A 109 -4.56 -10.66 1.96
C TYR A 109 -5.12 -11.71 0.98
N ALA A 110 -6.44 -11.76 0.78
CA ALA A 110 -7.06 -12.62 -0.22
C ALA A 110 -6.57 -12.27 -1.63
N TYR A 111 -6.49 -10.99 -1.96
CA TYR A 111 -5.96 -10.52 -3.24
C TYR A 111 -4.46 -10.84 -3.40
N PHE A 112 -3.66 -10.59 -2.37
CA PHE A 112 -2.23 -10.95 -2.32
C PHE A 112 -2.00 -12.44 -2.60
N ILE A 113 -2.76 -13.33 -1.95
CA ILE A 113 -2.69 -14.77 -2.17
C ILE A 113 -3.07 -15.11 -3.61
N SER A 114 -4.16 -14.52 -4.11
CA SER A 114 -4.62 -14.72 -5.48
C SER A 114 -3.58 -14.26 -6.51
N CYS A 115 -2.98 -13.10 -6.33
CA CYS A 115 -1.88 -12.62 -7.19
C CYS A 115 -0.70 -13.58 -7.17
N THR A 116 -0.27 -14.02 -5.98
CA THR A 116 0.89 -14.93 -5.82
C THR A 116 0.68 -16.27 -6.53
N VAL A 117 -0.57 -16.76 -6.58
CA VAL A 117 -0.89 -18.07 -7.15
C VAL A 117 -1.22 -18.02 -8.64
N LEU A 118 -1.88 -16.95 -9.08
CA LEU A 118 -2.41 -16.85 -10.46
C LEU A 118 -1.45 -16.19 -11.44
N LEU A 119 -0.65 -15.21 -10.98
CA LEU A 119 0.30 -14.51 -11.85
C LEU A 119 1.58 -15.32 -12.06
N ASP A 120 2.24 -15.07 -13.17
CA ASP A 120 3.52 -15.66 -13.52
C ASP A 120 4.61 -14.59 -13.78
N ILE A 121 5.79 -15.03 -14.19
CA ILE A 121 6.94 -14.15 -14.37
C ILE A 121 6.72 -13.13 -15.49
N SER A 122 5.95 -13.46 -16.52
CA SER A 122 5.64 -12.53 -17.61
C SER A 122 4.82 -11.34 -17.10
N ASP A 123 3.86 -11.58 -16.21
CA ASP A 123 3.07 -10.53 -15.58
C ASP A 123 3.94 -9.60 -14.73
N VAL A 124 4.86 -10.19 -13.94
CA VAL A 124 5.79 -9.44 -13.08
C VAL A 124 6.67 -8.50 -13.91
N LEU A 125 7.16 -8.94 -15.07
CA LEU A 125 7.99 -8.10 -15.93
C LEU A 125 7.21 -6.96 -16.61
N GLU A 126 5.90 -7.13 -16.79
CA GLU A 126 5.04 -6.12 -17.40
C GLU A 126 4.58 -5.02 -16.42
N ILE A 127 4.64 -5.26 -15.08
CA ILE A 127 4.06 -4.33 -14.10
C ILE A 127 4.75 -2.97 -14.12
N ILE A 128 6.09 -2.92 -14.16
CA ILE A 128 6.83 -1.65 -14.18
C ILE A 128 6.48 -0.79 -15.40
N PRO A 129 6.54 -1.29 -16.64
CA PRO A 129 6.12 -0.52 -17.80
C PRO A 129 4.67 -0.01 -17.73
N LYS A 130 3.76 -0.83 -17.19
CA LYS A 130 2.35 -0.46 -17.03
C LYS A 130 2.18 0.65 -15.99
N LEU A 131 2.79 0.52 -14.82
CA LEU A 131 2.72 1.55 -13.76
C LEU A 131 3.32 2.88 -14.21
N LYS A 132 4.42 2.86 -14.98
CA LYS A 132 5.02 4.08 -15.54
C LYS A 132 4.09 4.77 -16.54
N LYS A 133 3.38 4.02 -17.38
CA LYS A 133 2.37 4.59 -18.28
C LYS A 133 1.21 5.21 -17.51
N ILE A 134 0.71 4.51 -16.49
CA ILE A 134 -0.36 5.01 -15.62
C ILE A 134 0.11 6.27 -14.89
N TYR A 135 1.36 6.32 -14.44
CA TYR A 135 1.92 7.51 -13.79
C TYR A 135 1.92 8.74 -14.71
N ILE A 136 2.28 8.57 -15.98
CA ILE A 136 2.23 9.68 -16.95
C ILE A 136 0.77 10.18 -17.11
N ILE A 137 -0.18 9.27 -17.23
CA ILE A 137 -1.62 9.63 -17.31
C ILE A 137 -2.04 10.35 -16.04
N ASN A 138 -1.68 9.82 -14.87
CA ASN A 138 -1.98 10.40 -13.57
C ASN A 138 -1.42 11.82 -13.43
N PHE A 139 -0.18 12.04 -13.86
CA PHE A 139 0.46 13.34 -13.82
C PHE A 139 -0.36 14.39 -14.57
N PHE A 140 -0.81 14.08 -15.79
CA PHE A 140 -1.62 15.01 -16.57
C PHE A 140 -3.02 15.23 -15.97
N ILE A 141 -3.64 14.21 -15.39
CA ILE A 141 -4.92 14.37 -14.70
C ILE A 141 -4.76 15.30 -13.50
N CYS A 142 -3.73 15.12 -12.67
CA CYS A 142 -3.45 16.03 -11.54
C CYS A 142 -3.21 17.47 -11.99
N LEU A 143 -2.55 17.69 -13.14
CA LEU A 143 -2.39 19.03 -13.73
C LEU A 143 -3.73 19.65 -14.10
N VAL A 144 -4.64 18.86 -14.68
CA VAL A 144 -5.99 19.32 -15.04
C VAL A 144 -6.78 19.63 -13.77
N GLU A 145 -6.74 18.76 -12.74
CA GLU A 145 -7.39 19.01 -11.46
C GLU A 145 -6.91 20.33 -10.84
N PHE A 146 -5.59 20.53 -10.79
CA PHE A 146 -4.99 21.77 -10.29
C PHE A 146 -5.42 22.98 -11.10
N GLY A 147 -5.43 22.89 -12.43
CA GLY A 147 -5.91 23.95 -13.33
C GLY A 147 -7.40 24.28 -13.17
N LEU A 148 -8.22 23.32 -12.70
CA LEU A 148 -9.63 23.52 -12.37
C LEU A 148 -9.85 24.11 -10.97
N GLY A 149 -8.78 24.36 -10.19
CA GLY A 149 -8.82 24.98 -8.87
C GLY A 149 -8.87 23.99 -7.70
N TYR A 150 -8.73 22.68 -7.94
CA TYR A 150 -8.52 21.72 -6.84
C TYR A 150 -7.13 21.92 -6.23
N SER A 151 -6.99 21.66 -4.92
CA SER A 151 -5.70 21.79 -4.21
C SER A 151 -5.65 20.85 -2.99
N GLY A 152 -4.44 20.56 -2.52
CA GLY A 152 -4.21 19.78 -1.30
C GLY A 152 -4.91 18.42 -1.32
N ASP A 153 -5.72 18.15 -0.32
CA ASP A 153 -6.40 16.87 -0.11
C ASP A 153 -7.33 16.42 -1.25
N ASN A 154 -7.65 17.33 -2.17
CA ASN A 154 -8.57 17.09 -3.29
C ASN A 154 -7.85 16.82 -4.61
N ILE A 155 -6.53 16.65 -4.62
CA ILE A 155 -5.76 16.25 -5.80
C ILE A 155 -5.36 14.79 -5.66
N GLY A 156 -5.96 13.92 -6.45
CA GLY A 156 -5.68 12.49 -6.48
C GLY A 156 -5.36 11.94 -7.87
N GLY A 157 -5.63 12.71 -8.92
CA GLY A 157 -5.49 12.26 -10.29
C GLY A 157 -6.41 11.09 -10.60
N ILE A 158 -5.87 9.95 -11.00
CA ILE A 158 -6.67 8.75 -11.28
C ILE A 158 -7.49 8.26 -10.07
N PHE A 159 -7.14 8.67 -8.86
CA PHE A 159 -7.87 8.32 -7.64
C PHE A 159 -9.05 9.27 -7.33
N GLY A 160 -9.24 10.30 -8.16
CA GLY A 160 -10.36 11.25 -8.06
C GLY A 160 -10.05 12.48 -7.21
N THR A 161 -11.11 13.25 -6.90
CA THR A 161 -11.01 14.58 -6.28
C THR A 161 -11.72 14.68 -4.92
N GLN A 162 -12.12 13.54 -4.32
CA GLN A 162 -12.69 13.56 -2.97
C GLN A 162 -11.63 13.85 -1.92
N SER A 163 -12.01 14.54 -0.85
CA SER A 163 -11.11 14.85 0.27
C SER A 163 -10.40 13.59 0.78
N GLY A 164 -9.07 13.67 0.90
CA GLY A 164 -8.20 12.57 1.30
C GLY A 164 -7.73 11.67 0.15
N CYS A 165 -8.12 11.92 -1.11
CA CYS A 165 -7.61 11.16 -2.26
C CYS A 165 -6.10 11.33 -2.48
N ASN A 166 -5.50 12.40 -1.97
CA ASN A 166 -4.05 12.60 -1.96
C ASN A 166 -3.30 11.49 -1.20
N GLY A 167 -3.92 10.84 -0.21
CA GLY A 167 -3.34 9.67 0.45
C GLY A 167 -3.12 8.50 -0.50
N TYR A 168 -4.02 8.28 -1.47
CA TYR A 168 -3.86 7.26 -2.52
C TYR A 168 -2.77 7.65 -3.51
N LEU A 169 -2.74 8.94 -3.89
CA LEU A 169 -1.67 9.50 -4.70
C LEU A 169 -0.31 9.30 -4.02
N ASN A 170 -0.22 9.51 -2.71
CA ASN A 170 1.02 9.29 -1.94
C ASN A 170 1.54 7.85 -2.08
N LEU A 171 0.69 6.84 -1.85
CA LEU A 171 1.06 5.45 -2.05
C LEU A 171 1.55 5.16 -3.47
N PHE A 172 0.92 5.78 -4.46
CA PHE A 172 1.36 5.63 -5.86
C PHE A 172 2.70 6.31 -6.12
N LEU A 173 2.94 7.50 -5.57
CA LEU A 173 4.24 8.19 -5.66
C LEU A 173 5.37 7.40 -5.01
N ILE A 174 5.13 6.73 -3.87
CA ILE A 174 6.08 5.80 -3.24
C ILE A 174 6.49 4.70 -4.23
N VAL A 175 5.51 4.04 -4.84
CA VAL A 175 5.76 2.94 -5.79
C VAL A 175 6.52 3.42 -7.02
N VAL A 176 6.10 4.54 -7.60
CA VAL A 176 6.73 5.14 -8.80
C VAL A 176 8.16 5.56 -8.49
N SER A 177 8.40 6.21 -7.36
CA SER A 177 9.74 6.61 -6.94
C SER A 177 10.65 5.41 -6.70
N ALA A 178 10.12 4.35 -6.06
CA ALA A 178 10.84 3.09 -5.90
C ALA A 178 11.22 2.47 -7.25
N ILE A 179 10.33 2.53 -8.25
CA ILE A 179 10.62 2.07 -9.62
C ILE A 179 11.78 2.86 -10.23
N TYR A 180 11.70 4.19 -10.26
CA TYR A 180 12.73 5.00 -10.91
C TYR A 180 14.07 4.93 -10.18
N VAL A 181 14.08 4.91 -8.85
CA VAL A 181 15.29 4.77 -8.04
C VAL A 181 15.95 3.41 -8.30
N THR A 182 15.21 2.31 -8.29
CA THR A 182 15.77 0.98 -8.52
C THR A 182 16.26 0.81 -9.95
N GLU A 183 15.52 1.26 -10.97
CA GLU A 183 15.97 1.22 -12.36
C GLU A 183 17.24 2.05 -12.59
N TYR A 184 17.39 3.19 -11.92
CA TYR A 184 18.61 3.98 -12.01
C TYR A 184 19.80 3.27 -11.35
N LEU A 185 19.61 2.70 -10.16
CA LEU A 185 20.65 1.96 -9.45
C LEU A 185 21.09 0.69 -10.20
N GLU A 186 20.13 -0.01 -10.84
CA GLU A 186 20.38 -1.19 -11.67
C GLU A 186 20.81 -0.83 -13.10
N LYS A 187 21.10 0.45 -13.40
CA LYS A 187 21.61 0.96 -14.69
C LYS A 187 20.66 0.81 -15.88
N LYS A 188 19.35 0.65 -15.65
CA LYS A 188 18.33 0.53 -16.71
C LYS A 188 17.93 1.89 -17.31
N ILE A 189 18.05 2.95 -16.55
CA ILE A 189 17.75 4.32 -16.98
C ILE A 189 18.94 5.26 -16.75
N GLY A 190 18.99 6.31 -17.56
CA GLY A 190 19.98 7.39 -17.42
C GLY A 190 19.56 8.45 -16.40
N LEU A 191 20.52 9.33 -16.07
CA LEU A 191 20.36 10.41 -15.09
C LEU A 191 19.18 11.33 -15.43
N MET A 192 19.04 11.75 -16.68
CA MET A 192 17.96 12.68 -17.10
C MET A 192 16.56 12.12 -16.78
N ARG A 193 16.35 10.82 -16.99
CA ARG A 193 15.03 10.19 -16.74
C ARG A 193 14.68 10.16 -15.26
N ILE A 194 15.64 9.84 -14.38
CA ILE A 194 15.37 9.87 -12.95
C ILE A 194 15.18 11.28 -12.42
N MET A 195 15.92 12.26 -12.94
CA MET A 195 15.74 13.67 -12.59
C MET A 195 14.32 14.16 -12.93
N LEU A 196 13.86 13.90 -14.15
CA LEU A 196 12.51 14.26 -14.57
C LEU A 196 11.44 13.57 -13.70
N ALA A 197 11.64 12.29 -13.36
CA ALA A 197 10.72 11.58 -12.49
C ALA A 197 10.68 12.18 -11.07
N ILE A 198 11.83 12.48 -10.46
CA ILE A 198 11.89 13.08 -9.13
C ILE A 198 11.25 14.48 -9.13
N VAL A 199 11.57 15.31 -10.10
CA VAL A 199 10.97 16.66 -10.23
C VAL A 199 9.46 16.56 -10.40
N SER A 200 8.97 15.66 -11.25
CA SER A 200 7.52 15.48 -11.44
C SER A 200 6.82 14.95 -10.17
N CYS A 201 7.47 14.06 -9.42
CA CYS A 201 6.92 13.59 -8.12
C CYS A 201 6.88 14.72 -7.10
N PHE A 202 7.92 15.56 -7.01
CA PHE A 202 7.92 16.73 -6.12
C PHE A 202 6.87 17.77 -6.52
N PHE A 203 6.65 17.95 -7.80
CA PHE A 203 5.59 18.83 -8.27
C PHE A 203 4.21 18.31 -7.83
N LEU A 204 3.91 17.02 -8.03
CA LEU A 204 2.66 16.40 -7.56
C LEU A 204 2.54 16.47 -6.03
N MET A 205 3.63 16.19 -5.31
CA MET A 205 3.69 16.36 -3.86
C MET A 205 3.31 17.78 -3.44
N ALA A 206 3.82 18.79 -4.14
CA ALA A 206 3.58 20.18 -3.80
C ALA A 206 2.11 20.57 -4.01
N ILE A 207 1.51 20.29 -5.17
CA ILE A 207 0.11 20.65 -5.44
C ILE A 207 -0.91 19.86 -4.62
N ALA A 208 -0.58 18.62 -4.22
CA ALA A 208 -1.40 17.75 -3.38
C ALA A 208 -1.08 17.87 -1.87
N GLU A 209 -0.20 18.77 -1.47
CA GLU A 209 0.21 19.03 -0.07
C GLU A 209 0.72 17.77 0.68
N LEU A 210 1.42 16.87 -0.02
CA LEU A 210 1.92 15.60 0.53
C LEU A 210 3.26 15.78 1.27
N LYS A 211 3.25 16.49 2.40
CA LYS A 211 4.47 16.82 3.18
C LYS A 211 5.28 15.60 3.58
N VAL A 212 4.64 14.46 3.83
CA VAL A 212 5.30 13.20 4.21
C VAL A 212 6.27 12.70 3.15
N TYR A 213 6.01 12.98 1.87
CA TYR A 213 6.87 12.56 0.77
C TYR A 213 8.31 13.11 0.87
N LEU A 214 8.50 14.24 1.56
CA LEU A 214 9.83 14.80 1.87
C LEU A 214 10.67 13.81 2.71
N PHE A 215 10.05 13.00 3.56
CA PHE A 215 10.71 11.97 4.37
C PHE A 215 10.75 10.62 3.65
N GLU A 216 9.72 10.31 2.86
CA GLU A 216 9.60 9.04 2.17
C GLU A 216 10.66 8.86 1.08
N LEU A 217 10.92 9.90 0.28
CA LEU A 217 11.91 9.82 -0.80
C LEU A 217 13.33 9.51 -0.29
N PRO A 218 13.88 10.16 0.77
CA PRO A 218 15.13 9.75 1.40
C PRO A 218 15.18 8.29 1.83
N ILE A 219 14.09 7.79 2.43
CA ILE A 219 13.97 6.39 2.84
C ILE A 219 14.00 5.46 1.62
N ILE A 220 13.28 5.80 0.54
CA ILE A 220 13.31 5.06 -0.73
C ILE A 220 14.74 4.96 -1.28
N ILE A 221 15.45 6.08 -1.32
CA ILE A 221 16.83 6.14 -1.81
C ILE A 221 17.75 5.30 -0.92
N LEU A 222 17.65 5.45 0.40
CA LEU A 222 18.47 4.72 1.38
C LEU A 222 18.30 3.20 1.24
N ILE A 223 17.05 2.72 1.21
CA ILE A 223 16.77 1.28 1.08
C ILE A 223 17.22 0.75 -0.28
N GLY A 224 17.00 1.50 -1.36
CA GLY A 224 17.49 1.17 -2.69
C GLY A 224 19.01 1.00 -2.72
N MET A 225 19.74 1.88 -2.02
CA MET A 225 21.19 1.83 -1.94
C MET A 225 21.73 0.64 -1.15
N ILE A 226 21.05 0.19 -0.09
CA ILE A 226 21.46 -0.97 0.73
C ILE A 226 21.55 -2.23 -0.15
N ASN A 227 20.68 -2.35 -1.15
CA ASN A 227 20.59 -3.53 -2.00
C ASN A 227 21.49 -3.46 -3.27
N ALA A 228 21.99 -2.29 -3.61
CA ALA A 228 22.83 -2.08 -4.79
C ALA A 228 24.35 -2.12 -4.45
N LYS A 229 25.19 -2.56 -5.38
CA LYS A 229 26.64 -2.46 -5.25
C LYS A 229 27.07 -0.99 -5.17
N PHE A 230 28.20 -0.69 -4.50
CA PHE A 230 28.74 0.67 -4.45
C PHE A 230 29.04 1.16 -5.86
N SER A 231 28.56 2.36 -6.19
CA SER A 231 28.79 2.99 -7.49
C SER A 231 28.65 4.51 -7.39
N PHE A 232 29.29 5.24 -8.30
CA PHE A 232 29.17 6.70 -8.38
C PHE A 232 27.71 7.18 -8.51
N ARG A 233 26.84 6.37 -9.11
CA ARG A 233 25.38 6.64 -9.19
C ARG A 233 24.72 6.82 -7.82
N LYS A 234 25.22 6.16 -6.77
CA LYS A 234 24.70 6.34 -5.41
C LYS A 234 24.96 7.75 -4.87
N ILE A 235 26.13 8.29 -5.13
CA ILE A 235 26.49 9.66 -4.73
C ILE A 235 25.58 10.66 -5.47
N ILE A 236 25.45 10.48 -6.77
CA ILE A 236 24.62 11.34 -7.60
C ILE A 236 23.16 11.35 -7.11
N ILE A 237 22.57 10.17 -6.81
CA ILE A 237 21.16 10.10 -6.38
C ILE A 237 20.94 10.73 -5.00
N ILE A 238 21.92 10.67 -4.10
CA ILE A 238 21.86 11.39 -2.81
C ILE A 238 21.85 12.89 -3.04
N MET A 239 22.75 13.41 -3.89
CA MET A 239 22.78 14.83 -4.21
C MET A 239 21.44 15.32 -4.80
N PHE A 240 20.88 14.55 -5.75
CA PHE A 240 19.56 14.88 -6.31
C PHE A 240 18.43 14.73 -5.31
N GLY A 241 18.49 13.77 -4.39
CA GLY A 241 17.53 13.65 -3.29
C GLY A 241 17.54 14.92 -2.42
N VAL A 242 18.71 15.39 -2.01
CA VAL A 242 18.87 16.61 -1.21
C VAL A 242 18.39 17.84 -1.97
N CYS A 243 18.80 18.01 -3.24
CA CYS A 243 18.32 19.11 -4.09
C CYS A 243 16.79 19.04 -4.29
N GLY A 244 16.25 17.84 -4.50
CA GLY A 244 14.82 17.63 -4.65
C GLY A 244 14.03 18.05 -3.41
N ILE A 245 14.52 17.71 -2.21
CA ILE A 245 13.91 18.16 -0.95
C ILE A 245 13.89 19.69 -0.86
N ALA A 246 15.01 20.34 -1.17
CA ALA A 246 15.08 21.80 -1.15
C ALA A 246 14.08 22.46 -2.14
N ILE A 247 13.97 21.90 -3.36
CA ILE A 247 12.97 22.32 -4.35
C ILE A 247 11.56 22.05 -3.84
N GLY A 248 11.29 20.89 -3.28
CA GLY A 248 9.98 20.50 -2.74
C GLY A 248 9.52 21.44 -1.62
N ILE A 249 10.39 21.80 -0.69
CA ILE A 249 10.12 22.78 0.37
C ILE A 249 9.78 24.15 -0.24
N SER A 250 10.58 24.60 -1.21
CA SER A 250 10.34 25.86 -1.90
C SER A 250 8.99 25.88 -2.64
N MET A 251 8.62 24.80 -3.31
CA MET A 251 7.34 24.66 -4.00
C MET A 251 6.16 24.65 -3.04
N LEU A 252 6.27 23.91 -1.91
CA LEU A 252 5.24 23.94 -0.87
C LEU A 252 5.01 25.35 -0.33
N GLY A 253 6.07 26.11 -0.05
CA GLY A 253 5.96 27.49 0.40
C GLY A 253 5.37 28.43 -0.64
N HIS A 254 5.50 28.11 -1.94
CA HIS A 254 4.90 28.92 -3.02
C HIS A 254 3.39 28.65 -3.18
N PHE A 255 2.95 27.39 -3.06
CA PHE A 255 1.54 27.01 -3.24
C PHE A 255 0.71 27.17 -1.96
N PHE A 256 1.34 27.07 -0.78
CA PHE A 256 0.67 27.14 0.51
C PHE A 256 1.43 28.08 1.44
N GLU A 257 0.92 29.28 1.66
CA GLU A 257 1.58 30.37 2.44
C GLU A 257 2.06 29.95 3.84
N SER A 258 1.41 28.94 4.47
CA SER A 258 1.74 28.43 5.80
C SER A 258 2.60 27.16 5.81
N SER A 259 3.05 26.67 4.66
CA SER A 259 3.57 25.30 4.55
C SER A 259 5.06 25.18 4.20
N GLY A 260 5.77 26.30 4.03
CA GLY A 260 7.19 26.30 3.66
C GLY A 260 8.12 25.83 4.78
N LEU A 261 9.07 26.65 5.19
CA LEU A 261 10.00 26.36 6.27
C LEU A 261 9.31 26.21 7.63
N ASP A 262 8.09 26.77 7.79
CA ASP A 262 7.30 26.68 9.02
C ASP A 262 6.97 25.21 9.40
N PHE A 263 6.96 24.29 8.43
CA PHE A 263 6.80 22.85 8.72
C PHE A 263 7.91 22.27 9.61
N PHE A 264 9.11 22.86 9.57
CA PHE A 264 10.26 22.45 10.39
C PHE A 264 10.40 23.27 11.67
N THR A 265 9.46 24.16 11.97
CA THR A 265 9.46 24.89 13.25
C THR A 265 9.06 23.98 14.41
N SER A 266 9.51 24.31 15.63
CA SER A 266 9.13 23.58 16.84
C SER A 266 7.62 23.50 17.02
N ASP A 267 6.89 24.53 16.64
CA ASP A 267 5.42 24.61 16.77
C ASP A 267 4.71 23.68 15.78
N ALA A 268 5.19 23.59 14.54
CA ALA A 268 4.67 22.63 13.59
C ALA A 268 4.99 21.19 14.00
N ILE A 269 6.21 20.92 14.44
CA ILE A 269 6.61 19.59 14.94
C ILE A 269 5.76 19.22 16.16
N SER A 270 5.48 20.16 17.09
CA SER A 270 4.64 19.92 18.27
C SER A 270 3.18 19.56 17.90
N LYS A 271 2.63 20.11 16.80
CA LYS A 271 1.30 19.73 16.29
C LYS A 271 1.26 18.29 15.77
N TYR A 272 2.36 17.80 15.18
CA TYR A 272 2.45 16.42 14.66
C TYR A 272 2.79 15.40 15.76
N MET A 273 3.57 15.80 16.78
CA MET A 273 4.11 14.95 17.83
C MET A 273 3.48 15.23 19.21
N GLY A 274 2.75 16.33 19.39
CA GLY A 274 2.12 16.73 20.65
C GLY A 274 0.80 16.01 20.89
N ASP A 275 0.22 16.23 22.09
CA ASP A 275 -1.06 15.66 22.49
C ASP A 275 -2.26 16.48 21.96
N SER A 276 -2.03 17.68 21.46
CA SER A 276 -3.03 18.52 20.78
C SER A 276 -3.15 18.13 19.32
N GLY A 277 -4.33 17.67 18.88
CA GLY A 277 -4.59 17.35 17.47
C GLY A 277 -4.57 18.55 16.54
N TYR A 278 -4.92 18.32 15.27
CA TYR A 278 -4.89 19.35 14.20
C TYR A 278 -6.01 20.36 14.27
N THR A 279 -7.13 19.98 14.89
CA THR A 279 -8.33 20.82 14.99
C THR A 279 -8.59 21.21 16.42
N SER A 280 -9.41 22.25 16.61
CA SER A 280 -9.88 22.66 17.94
C SER A 280 -10.85 21.66 18.59
N THR A 281 -11.23 20.61 17.88
CA THR A 281 -12.21 19.59 18.32
C THR A 281 -11.59 18.45 19.11
N GLY A 282 -10.23 18.43 19.29
CA GLY A 282 -9.55 17.42 20.10
C GLY A 282 -9.31 16.10 19.36
N ASP A 283 -9.13 16.16 18.04
CA ASP A 283 -8.69 15.05 17.21
C ASP A 283 -7.31 14.52 17.63
N LEU A 284 -7.01 13.27 17.24
CA LEU A 284 -5.75 12.62 17.55
C LEU A 284 -4.60 13.18 16.70
N SER A 285 -3.43 13.34 17.29
CA SER A 285 -2.20 13.60 16.51
C SER A 285 -1.66 12.30 15.91
N ARG A 286 -1.07 12.38 14.70
CA ARG A 286 -0.62 11.20 13.94
C ARG A 286 0.32 10.29 14.71
N MET A 287 1.37 10.88 15.30
CA MET A 287 2.41 10.11 16.00
C MET A 287 1.94 9.52 17.33
N ASN A 288 0.95 10.13 17.98
CA ASN A 288 0.47 9.72 19.29
C ASN A 288 -0.93 9.07 19.27
N ALA A 289 -1.50 8.84 18.07
CA ALA A 289 -2.85 8.30 17.94
C ALA A 289 -3.02 6.96 18.67
N VAL A 290 -2.10 6.02 18.47
CA VAL A 290 -2.11 4.71 19.13
C VAL A 290 -1.98 4.85 20.66
N SER A 291 -1.03 5.67 21.14
CA SER A 291 -0.83 5.92 22.57
C SER A 291 -2.06 6.56 23.23
N GLN A 292 -2.65 7.56 22.59
CA GLN A 292 -3.85 8.23 23.10
C GLN A 292 -5.08 7.31 23.10
N LEU A 293 -5.23 6.44 22.08
CA LEU A 293 -6.30 5.46 22.08
C LEU A 293 -6.11 4.41 23.19
N TYR A 294 -4.87 3.98 23.43
CA TYR A 294 -4.57 3.09 24.54
C TYR A 294 -4.97 3.70 25.87
N GLU A 295 -4.50 4.91 26.18
CA GLU A 295 -4.77 5.59 27.45
C GLU A 295 -6.26 5.88 27.67
N LYS A 296 -6.98 6.26 26.61
CA LYS A 296 -8.39 6.63 26.72
C LYS A 296 -9.35 5.44 26.82
N PHE A 297 -9.03 4.31 26.17
CA PHE A 297 -10.01 3.25 25.96
C PHE A 297 -9.57 1.85 26.41
N LEU A 298 -8.26 1.58 26.46
CA LEU A 298 -7.75 0.23 26.70
C LEU A 298 -6.91 0.13 27.99
N HIS A 299 -6.58 1.27 28.60
CA HIS A 299 -5.78 1.30 29.84
C HIS A 299 -6.50 0.56 30.97
N GLY A 300 -5.81 -0.42 31.57
CA GLY A 300 -6.38 -1.25 32.64
C GLY A 300 -7.23 -2.45 32.18
N ASP A 301 -7.56 -2.52 30.88
CA ASP A 301 -8.20 -3.70 30.27
C ASP A 301 -7.14 -4.60 29.62
N PHE A 302 -6.86 -5.74 30.26
CA PHE A 302 -5.84 -6.68 29.75
C PHE A 302 -6.20 -7.24 28.39
N TRP A 303 -7.45 -7.71 28.19
CA TRP A 303 -7.88 -8.29 26.92
C TRP A 303 -8.01 -7.22 25.84
N GLY A 304 -8.56 -6.07 26.17
CA GLY A 304 -8.63 -4.91 25.28
C GLY A 304 -7.24 -4.43 24.83
N SER A 305 -6.26 -4.39 25.74
CA SER A 305 -4.88 -4.01 25.40
C SER A 305 -4.22 -4.96 24.42
N LEU A 306 -4.51 -6.29 24.52
CA LEU A 306 -3.96 -7.29 23.63
C LEU A 306 -4.70 -7.41 22.30
N PHE A 307 -6.05 -7.36 22.32
CA PHE A 307 -6.89 -7.69 21.18
C PHE A 307 -7.83 -6.57 20.71
N GLY A 308 -7.73 -5.38 21.31
CA GLY A 308 -8.57 -4.23 20.98
C GLY A 308 -10.00 -4.37 21.46
N ILE A 309 -10.91 -3.57 20.90
CA ILE A 309 -12.36 -3.66 21.15
C ILE A 309 -13.04 -4.68 20.22
N GLY A 310 -12.28 -5.47 19.50
CA GLY A 310 -12.73 -6.46 18.52
C GLY A 310 -12.82 -5.90 17.09
N LEU A 311 -12.39 -6.70 16.13
CA LEU A 311 -12.35 -6.34 14.72
C LEU A 311 -13.72 -5.87 14.22
N GLY A 312 -13.77 -4.70 13.56
CA GLY A 312 -14.99 -4.06 13.05
C GLY A 312 -15.74 -3.20 14.07
N ASN A 313 -15.43 -3.30 15.37
CA ASN A 313 -16.15 -2.55 16.40
C ASN A 313 -15.75 -1.06 16.48
N ALA A 314 -14.74 -0.61 15.71
CA ALA A 314 -14.45 0.80 15.47
C ALA A 314 -14.75 1.24 14.03
N SER A 315 -15.22 0.34 13.19
CA SER A 315 -15.46 0.59 11.77
C SER A 315 -16.77 1.34 11.49
N TYR A 316 -16.84 1.93 10.31
CA TYR A 316 -18.04 2.54 9.75
C TYR A 316 -18.26 2.12 8.30
N SER A 317 -19.46 2.37 7.81
CA SER A 317 -19.82 2.21 6.39
C SER A 317 -20.64 3.38 5.91
N ALA A 318 -20.18 4.05 4.86
CA ALA A 318 -20.95 5.11 4.21
C ALA A 318 -22.20 4.58 3.48
N ALA A 319 -22.17 3.32 3.02
CA ALA A 319 -23.29 2.71 2.25
C ALA A 319 -24.30 2.00 3.15
N PHE A 320 -23.89 1.44 4.28
CA PHE A 320 -24.73 0.58 5.12
C PHE A 320 -24.64 0.98 6.58
N SER A 321 -25.58 1.81 7.05
CA SER A 321 -25.58 2.36 8.41
C SER A 321 -25.59 1.32 9.54
N PHE A 322 -26.10 0.11 9.30
CA PHE A 322 -26.09 -0.98 10.27
C PHE A 322 -24.70 -1.56 10.56
N PHE A 323 -23.68 -1.23 9.73
CA PHE A 323 -22.27 -1.51 10.02
C PHE A 323 -21.57 -0.37 10.77
N ASN A 324 -22.24 0.73 11.08
CA ASN A 324 -21.66 1.77 11.90
C ASN A 324 -21.61 1.31 13.35
N SER A 325 -20.39 1.14 13.87
CA SER A 325 -20.19 0.71 15.23
C SER A 325 -20.60 1.79 16.23
N ARG A 326 -20.98 1.38 17.46
CA ARG A 326 -21.26 2.32 18.55
C ARG A 326 -20.03 3.17 18.87
N PHE A 327 -18.85 2.59 18.82
CA PHE A 327 -17.59 3.31 19.05
C PHE A 327 -17.43 4.44 18.03
N TYR A 328 -17.62 4.15 16.75
CA TYR A 328 -17.55 5.17 15.70
C TYR A 328 -18.56 6.30 15.96
N LEU A 329 -19.81 5.97 16.24
CA LEU A 329 -20.85 6.98 16.46
C LEU A 329 -20.55 7.93 17.64
N LEU A 330 -19.88 7.43 18.67
CA LEU A 330 -19.52 8.22 19.86
C LEU A 330 -18.21 9.00 19.69
N TYR A 331 -17.24 8.46 18.97
CA TYR A 331 -15.86 8.94 18.97
C TYR A 331 -15.32 9.31 17.59
N GLN A 332 -16.17 9.46 16.57
CA GLN A 332 -15.75 9.87 15.22
C GLN A 332 -15.01 11.22 15.20
N ALA A 333 -15.30 12.12 16.13
CA ALA A 333 -14.63 13.42 16.27
C ALA A 333 -13.13 13.31 16.63
N LEU A 334 -12.66 12.16 17.12
CA LEU A 334 -11.23 11.90 17.32
C LEU A 334 -10.48 11.67 16.00
N HIS A 335 -11.18 11.47 14.90
CA HIS A 335 -10.64 11.23 13.57
C HIS A 335 -9.61 10.08 13.49
N TYR A 336 -9.70 9.09 14.39
CA TYR A 336 -8.82 7.91 14.39
C TYR A 336 -8.86 7.14 13.05
N GLN A 337 -9.95 7.30 12.28
CA GLN A 337 -10.12 6.71 10.95
C GLN A 337 -9.12 7.25 9.91
N TRP A 338 -8.47 8.36 10.18
CA TRP A 338 -7.47 8.95 9.29
C TRP A 338 -6.14 8.19 9.28
N PHE A 339 -5.93 7.27 10.26
CA PHE A 339 -4.67 6.56 10.43
C PHE A 339 -4.90 5.05 10.42
N THR A 340 -4.12 4.33 9.60
CA THR A 340 -4.25 2.88 9.48
C THR A 340 -3.88 2.18 10.79
N ASP A 341 -2.78 2.57 11.43
CA ASP A 341 -2.30 2.00 12.68
C ASP A 341 -3.29 2.20 13.81
N ALA A 342 -3.92 3.38 13.91
CA ALA A 342 -4.92 3.70 14.91
C ALA A 342 -6.18 2.82 14.78
N ILE A 343 -6.70 2.64 13.55
CA ILE A 343 -7.84 1.74 13.30
C ILE A 343 -7.47 0.30 13.64
N VAL A 344 -6.33 -0.18 13.13
CA VAL A 344 -5.88 -1.54 13.39
C VAL A 344 -5.66 -1.76 14.88
N PHE A 345 -5.03 -0.81 15.58
CA PHE A 345 -4.78 -0.91 17.01
C PHE A 345 -6.09 -0.96 17.83
N ILE A 346 -7.01 -0.01 17.63
CA ILE A 346 -8.23 0.02 18.42
C ILE A 346 -9.10 -1.22 18.19
N GLU A 347 -9.12 -1.76 16.97
CA GLU A 347 -9.90 -2.94 16.64
C GLU A 347 -9.24 -4.27 17.02
N THR A 348 -7.89 -4.35 17.00
CA THR A 348 -7.18 -5.64 17.13
C THR A 348 -6.10 -5.64 18.22
N GLY A 349 -5.94 -4.54 18.94
CA GLY A 349 -4.99 -4.37 20.03
C GLY A 349 -3.53 -4.43 19.60
N THR A 350 -2.66 -4.54 20.59
CA THR A 350 -1.21 -4.60 20.37
C THR A 350 -0.79 -5.81 19.54
N VAL A 351 -1.40 -6.98 19.80
CA VAL A 351 -1.07 -8.21 19.05
C VAL A 351 -1.42 -8.06 17.58
N GLY A 352 -2.61 -7.54 17.28
CA GLY A 352 -3.04 -7.34 15.90
C GLY A 352 -2.21 -6.32 15.16
N LEU A 353 -1.92 -5.16 15.78
CA LEU A 353 -1.07 -4.13 15.17
C LEU A 353 0.34 -4.67 14.87
N VAL A 354 0.97 -5.36 15.83
CA VAL A 354 2.30 -5.97 15.62
C VAL A 354 2.28 -6.98 14.48
N LEU A 355 1.26 -7.84 14.38
CA LEU A 355 1.15 -8.81 13.29
C LEU A 355 0.88 -8.15 11.94
N TYR A 356 0.10 -7.07 11.92
CA TYR A 356 -0.15 -6.28 10.71
C TYR A 356 1.16 -5.67 10.18
N GLU A 357 1.93 -4.99 11.01
CA GLU A 357 3.21 -4.38 10.63
C GLU A 357 4.29 -5.43 10.32
N LEU A 358 4.30 -6.54 11.05
CA LEU A 358 5.24 -7.65 10.82
C LEU A 358 5.07 -8.27 9.43
N PHE A 359 3.87 -8.23 8.85
CA PHE A 359 3.64 -8.67 7.48
C PHE A 359 4.47 -7.83 6.48
N PHE A 360 4.48 -6.50 6.60
CA PHE A 360 5.28 -5.62 5.75
C PHE A 360 6.79 -5.87 5.92
N LEU A 361 7.25 -5.98 7.16
CA LEU A 361 8.64 -6.31 7.45
C LEU A 361 9.03 -7.68 6.89
N ARG A 362 8.11 -8.64 6.89
CA ARG A 362 8.32 -9.95 6.27
C ARG A 362 8.45 -9.86 4.76
N VAL A 363 7.62 -9.09 4.08
CA VAL A 363 7.74 -8.84 2.64
C VAL A 363 9.10 -8.21 2.32
N PHE A 364 9.54 -7.22 3.10
CA PHE A 364 10.85 -6.59 2.94
C PHE A 364 12.00 -7.60 3.08
N THR A 365 12.05 -8.34 4.19
CA THR A 365 13.13 -9.31 4.44
C THR A 365 13.16 -10.41 3.38
N TYR A 366 11.99 -10.84 2.93
CA TYR A 366 11.87 -11.82 1.86
C TYR A 366 12.34 -11.26 0.51
N SER A 367 11.95 -10.03 0.16
CA SER A 367 12.43 -9.35 -1.05
C SER A 367 13.95 -9.26 -1.08
N ARG A 368 14.58 -8.91 0.06
CA ARG A 368 16.05 -8.90 0.18
C ARG A 368 16.67 -10.28 -0.06
N LYS A 369 16.08 -11.34 0.51
CA LYS A 369 16.52 -12.71 0.30
C LYS A 369 16.48 -13.10 -1.17
N ILE A 370 15.35 -12.85 -1.84
CA ILE A 370 15.16 -13.15 -3.27
C ILE A 370 16.10 -12.32 -4.12
N ASN A 371 16.27 -11.02 -3.84
CA ASN A 371 17.19 -10.15 -4.58
C ASN A 371 18.65 -10.66 -4.53
N LYS A 372 19.12 -11.13 -3.36
CA LYS A 372 20.46 -11.76 -3.23
C LYS A 372 20.58 -13.03 -4.07
N ARG A 373 19.53 -13.85 -4.05
CA ARG A 373 19.48 -15.10 -4.81
C ARG A 373 19.47 -14.85 -6.32
N ILE A 374 18.71 -13.86 -6.81
CA ILE A 374 18.74 -13.46 -8.23
C ILE A 374 20.15 -13.03 -8.62
N ALA A 375 20.86 -12.26 -7.78
CA ALA A 375 22.21 -11.79 -8.06
C ALA A 375 23.26 -12.91 -8.12
N SER A 376 23.01 -14.08 -7.48
CA SER A 376 23.90 -15.25 -7.52
C SER A 376 23.57 -16.23 -8.65
N GLU A 377 22.30 -16.35 -9.05
CA GLU A 377 21.85 -17.38 -10.00
C GLU A 377 21.67 -16.83 -11.43
N TYR A 378 21.47 -15.52 -11.59
CA TYR A 378 21.18 -14.91 -12.89
C TYR A 378 22.13 -13.74 -13.18
N SER A 379 22.40 -13.52 -14.48
CA SER A 379 23.23 -12.41 -14.97
C SER A 379 22.53 -11.68 -16.13
N GLY A 380 23.09 -10.54 -16.54
CA GLY A 380 22.59 -9.76 -17.69
C GLY A 380 21.32 -8.96 -17.40
N GLU A 381 20.62 -8.59 -18.47
CA GLU A 381 19.47 -7.69 -18.42
C GLU A 381 18.27 -8.30 -17.68
N PHE A 382 18.03 -9.59 -17.86
CA PHE A 382 16.95 -10.30 -17.17
C PHE A 382 17.11 -10.27 -15.65
N SER A 383 18.34 -10.49 -15.16
CA SER A 383 18.66 -10.37 -13.73
C SER A 383 18.37 -8.96 -13.21
N GLN A 384 18.75 -7.92 -13.97
CA GLN A 384 18.48 -6.53 -13.58
C GLN A 384 16.98 -6.24 -13.52
N GLN A 385 16.20 -6.76 -14.48
CA GLN A 385 14.73 -6.62 -14.49
C GLN A 385 14.09 -7.26 -13.26
N LEU A 386 14.44 -8.50 -12.94
CA LEU A 386 13.93 -9.21 -11.78
C LEU A 386 14.31 -8.50 -10.48
N ARG A 387 15.54 -8.01 -10.38
CA ARG A 387 16.03 -7.28 -9.22
C ARG A 387 15.27 -5.97 -9.02
N CYS A 388 15.00 -5.21 -10.09
CA CYS A 388 14.18 -4.01 -10.01
C CYS A 388 12.81 -4.29 -9.41
N VAL A 389 12.04 -5.23 -9.95
CA VAL A 389 10.68 -5.50 -9.47
C VAL A 389 10.64 -6.01 -8.02
N VAL A 390 11.61 -6.86 -7.64
CA VAL A 390 11.70 -7.38 -6.27
C VAL A 390 12.12 -6.29 -5.28
N GLN A 391 13.03 -5.39 -5.67
CA GLN A 391 13.45 -4.26 -4.83
C GLN A 391 12.31 -3.26 -4.63
N VAL A 392 11.51 -2.97 -5.67
CA VAL A 392 10.31 -2.13 -5.56
C VAL A 392 9.37 -2.68 -4.48
N ALA A 393 9.08 -3.98 -4.50
CA ALA A 393 8.23 -4.59 -3.48
C ALA A 393 8.81 -4.44 -2.05
N GLY A 394 10.13 -4.61 -1.89
CA GLY A 394 10.78 -4.43 -0.60
C GLY A 394 10.77 -2.99 -0.10
N ILE A 395 11.03 -2.01 -0.97
CA ILE A 395 10.99 -0.58 -0.63
C ILE A 395 9.56 -0.18 -0.22
N THR A 396 8.58 -0.52 -1.07
CA THR A 396 7.17 -0.23 -0.80
C THR A 396 6.73 -0.82 0.56
N ALA A 397 7.18 -2.03 0.91
CA ALA A 397 6.82 -2.66 2.17
C ALA A 397 7.31 -1.87 3.39
N VAL A 398 8.53 -1.33 3.36
CA VAL A 398 9.02 -0.47 4.46
C VAL A 398 8.24 0.84 4.54
N LEU A 399 7.94 1.44 3.38
CA LEU A 399 7.17 2.69 3.35
C LEU A 399 5.71 2.50 3.81
N CYS A 400 5.15 1.29 3.72
CA CYS A 400 3.83 1.01 4.28
C CYS A 400 3.80 1.11 5.81
N VAL A 401 4.89 0.75 6.51
CA VAL A 401 5.01 0.97 7.96
C VAL A 401 4.97 2.48 8.30
N VAL A 402 5.64 3.32 7.51
CA VAL A 402 5.57 4.78 7.68
C VAL A 402 4.19 5.32 7.33
N ASN A 403 3.61 4.81 6.26
CA ASN A 403 2.32 5.26 5.74
C ASN A 403 1.14 4.85 6.65
N SER A 404 1.24 3.74 7.39
CA SER A 404 0.21 3.31 8.34
C SER A 404 -0.02 4.34 9.46
N VAL A 405 1.05 4.99 9.91
CA VAL A 405 0.98 6.09 10.90
C VAL A 405 0.49 7.39 10.25
N TYR A 406 0.79 7.60 8.96
CA TYR A 406 0.51 8.88 8.31
C TYR A 406 -0.92 9.02 7.83
N ASN A 407 -1.51 7.98 7.22
CA ASN A 407 -2.88 8.02 6.69
C ASN A 407 -3.57 6.63 6.66
N SER A 408 -4.82 6.60 6.21
CA SER A 408 -5.63 5.38 6.12
C SER A 408 -5.63 4.72 4.73
N ALA A 409 -4.83 5.18 3.78
CA ALA A 409 -4.88 4.72 2.38
C ALA A 409 -4.60 3.21 2.22
N LEU A 410 -3.85 2.59 3.16
CA LEU A 410 -3.60 1.14 3.17
C LEU A 410 -4.87 0.32 3.44
N ASN A 411 -5.83 0.87 4.18
CA ASN A 411 -7.12 0.23 4.48
C ASN A 411 -8.21 0.62 3.49
N MET A 412 -7.87 1.42 2.49
CA MET A 412 -8.75 1.86 1.40
C MET A 412 -8.38 1.16 0.09
N ASP A 413 -9.10 1.44 -0.97
CA ASP A 413 -8.94 0.73 -2.25
C ASP A 413 -7.51 0.79 -2.82
N ALA A 414 -6.74 1.84 -2.58
CA ALA A 414 -5.33 1.94 -2.99
C ALA A 414 -4.44 0.83 -2.39
N GLY A 415 -4.83 0.24 -1.26
CA GLY A 415 -4.14 -0.90 -0.65
C GLY A 415 -3.99 -2.09 -1.61
N TYR A 416 -4.96 -2.35 -2.48
CA TYR A 416 -4.87 -3.45 -3.45
C TYR A 416 -3.62 -3.34 -4.37
N MET A 417 -3.26 -2.13 -4.82
CA MET A 417 -2.06 -1.90 -5.62
C MET A 417 -0.80 -2.34 -4.86
N VAL A 418 -0.72 -2.00 -3.60
CA VAL A 418 0.41 -2.34 -2.73
C VAL A 418 0.50 -3.85 -2.53
N TYR A 419 -0.62 -4.51 -2.22
CA TYR A 419 -0.65 -5.96 -2.03
C TYR A 419 -0.41 -6.75 -3.33
N PHE A 420 -0.76 -6.21 -4.50
CA PHE A 420 -0.31 -6.73 -5.79
C PHE A 420 1.22 -6.74 -5.89
N ILE A 421 1.86 -5.61 -5.54
CA ILE A 421 3.31 -5.46 -5.58
C ILE A 421 3.99 -6.41 -4.59
N PHE A 422 3.40 -6.64 -3.41
CA PHE A 422 3.91 -7.57 -2.41
C PHE A 422 3.91 -9.03 -2.86
N ALA A 423 3.09 -9.40 -3.82
CA ALA A 423 3.09 -10.74 -4.40
C ALA A 423 4.32 -11.03 -5.28
N ILE A 424 4.97 -10.00 -5.83
CA ILE A 424 6.08 -10.12 -6.78
C ILE A 424 7.23 -11.01 -6.28
N PRO A 425 7.80 -10.81 -5.07
CA PRO A 425 8.90 -11.65 -4.60
C PRO A 425 8.56 -13.13 -4.50
N ALA A 426 7.29 -13.45 -4.18
CA ALA A 426 6.82 -14.82 -4.10
C ALA A 426 6.68 -15.48 -5.47
N ILE A 427 6.19 -14.73 -6.46
CA ILE A 427 6.08 -15.19 -7.85
C ILE A 427 7.48 -15.47 -8.42
N VAL A 428 8.43 -14.56 -8.20
CA VAL A 428 9.83 -14.74 -8.62
C VAL A 428 10.47 -15.95 -7.94
N ASP A 429 10.26 -16.18 -6.64
CA ASP A 429 10.79 -17.36 -5.94
C ASP A 429 10.24 -18.68 -6.50
N VAL A 430 8.95 -18.72 -6.82
CA VAL A 430 8.32 -19.89 -7.45
C VAL A 430 8.91 -20.15 -8.83
N PHE A 431 9.13 -19.11 -9.63
CA PHE A 431 9.78 -19.21 -10.95
C PHE A 431 11.21 -19.77 -10.82
N MET A 432 12.03 -19.21 -9.91
CA MET A 432 13.42 -19.66 -9.70
C MET A 432 13.48 -21.11 -9.26
N LYS A 433 12.59 -21.57 -8.39
CA LYS A 433 12.52 -22.97 -7.94
C LYS A 433 12.09 -23.92 -9.05
N GLY A 434 11.19 -23.48 -9.94
CA GLY A 434 10.75 -24.27 -11.09
C GLY A 434 11.89 -24.54 -12.08
N ASN A 435 12.71 -23.53 -12.37
CA ASN A 435 13.83 -23.68 -13.33
C ASN A 435 14.96 -24.60 -12.80
N VAL A 436 15.22 -24.61 -11.49
CA VAL A 436 16.23 -25.51 -10.89
C VAL A 436 15.85 -27.00 -11.01
N CYS A 437 14.57 -27.33 -11.16
CA CYS A 437 14.13 -28.71 -11.34
C CYS A 437 14.29 -29.24 -12.77
N TYR A 438 14.52 -28.38 -13.76
CA TYR A 438 14.75 -28.80 -15.17
C TYR A 438 16.24 -28.96 -15.50
N ASP A 439 17.14 -28.43 -14.68
CA ASP A 439 18.61 -28.53 -14.88
C ASP A 439 19.26 -29.66 -14.05
N LYS A 440 18.46 -30.51 -13.41
CA LYS A 440 18.86 -31.73 -12.72
C LYS A 440 18.20 -32.96 -13.37
#